data_f2263486cb806232ad29ce155a90979e
#
_entry.id   f2263486cb806232ad29ce155a90979e
#
_cell.length_a   1.000
_cell.length_b   1.000
_cell.length_c   1.000
_cell.angle_alpha   90.00
_cell.angle_beta   90.00
_cell.angle_gamma   90.00
#
_symmetry.space_group_name_H-M   'P 1'
#
loop_
_entity.id
_entity.type
_entity.pdbx_description
1 polymer ?
#
loop_
_entity_poly.entity_id
_entity_poly.type
_entity_poly.pdbx_seq_one_letter_code
_entity_poly.pdbx_strand_id
1 'polypeptide(L)'
;MLEKIIQKNTEKSEISEQLKGLREQLTLLENKIKTAGMPVIITFDGWSAAGKGSMITKLIRSLDPRFYKVVSYRAPNEQEKRMPWLWRYWQSLPKKGEFLILDRSWYRDTVNAFMYGEIDKETRDTRLEDICTFERQLTDDGYVIVKIFLHITEDEQKKRIEKLENSSVTSWRVESHDIKNMEKYDKFFRRYDKMLESTNTAFAPWTCVGANERASAELEVLTAVTKAVSTAVSAKEKGEHYIPEPQFDTCGYNYPEYKTIEMPALAEVDMNKSLDEAEYEKKLKKYQDKLFKLQNLCYQKKIPVIICYEGWDAAGKGGNIKRIAAALDPRGYEVHPIAAPEPSELARHYLWRFWTRLEKNGHFTIFDRTWYGRVMVEPIEKLTPEERVNMAYREINEFESQLHAWGAEIIKFWVNVDKDEQLRRFNERENTPEKRWKITDEDWRNREKWDTYEKYVDRMITLTSTDIAPWTILEGNDKKYARIKALKTIVKRLEKRLEKEDK
;
A
#
# COMPACT_ATOMS: atom_id res chain seq x y z
N MET A 1 17.75 -21.83 4.10
CA MET A 1 18.15 -21.32 2.77
C MET A 1 19.62 -20.88 2.75
N LEU A 2 20.10 -20.13 3.73
CA LEU A 2 21.47 -19.56 3.75
C LEU A 2 22.57 -20.62 3.74
N GLU A 3 22.41 -21.75 4.42
CA GLU A 3 23.38 -22.85 4.45
C GLU A 3 23.62 -23.50 3.06
N LYS A 4 22.67 -23.34 2.14
CA LYS A 4 22.73 -23.89 0.77
C LYS A 4 23.47 -22.97 -0.21
N ILE A 5 23.87 -21.77 0.22
CA ILE A 5 24.51 -20.78 -0.66
C ILE A 5 25.98 -21.11 -0.83
N ILE A 6 26.38 -21.37 -2.07
CA ILE A 6 27.74 -21.66 -2.45
C ILE A 6 28.49 -20.35 -2.66
N GLN A 7 29.64 -20.19 -1.95
CA GLN A 7 30.56 -19.11 -2.21
C GLN A 7 31.42 -19.47 -3.42
N LYS A 8 31.16 -18.83 -4.56
CA LYS A 8 31.91 -19.06 -5.81
C LYS A 8 33.17 -18.20 -5.81
N ASN A 9 34.22 -18.72 -6.39
CA ASN A 9 35.48 -17.99 -6.60
C ASN A 9 35.84 -18.06 -8.07
N THR A 10 35.46 -17.03 -8.82
CA THR A 10 35.74 -16.95 -10.26
C THR A 10 36.55 -15.70 -10.54
N GLU A 11 37.62 -15.84 -11.29
CA GLU A 11 38.45 -14.69 -11.65
C GLU A 11 37.68 -13.72 -12.58
N LYS A 12 37.94 -12.43 -12.39
CA LYS A 12 37.27 -11.39 -13.19
C LYS A 12 37.59 -11.49 -14.68
N SER A 13 38.76 -11.98 -15.03
CA SER A 13 39.18 -12.26 -16.41
C SER A 13 38.31 -13.28 -17.11
N GLU A 14 37.88 -14.31 -16.38
CA GLU A 14 37.09 -15.42 -16.92
C GLU A 14 35.62 -15.03 -17.24
N ILE A 15 35.08 -14.01 -16.54
CA ILE A 15 33.68 -13.60 -16.65
C ILE A 15 33.50 -12.24 -17.33
N SER A 16 34.58 -11.58 -17.77
CA SER A 16 34.51 -10.20 -18.29
C SER A 16 33.62 -10.06 -19.54
N GLU A 17 33.65 -11.04 -20.44
CA GLU A 17 32.84 -11.05 -21.64
C GLU A 17 31.36 -11.36 -21.33
N GLN A 18 31.10 -12.26 -20.39
CA GLN A 18 29.74 -12.55 -19.91
C GLN A 18 29.11 -11.29 -19.26
N LEU A 19 29.87 -10.60 -18.42
CA LEU A 19 29.43 -9.34 -17.80
C LEU A 19 29.14 -8.25 -18.84
N LYS A 20 29.92 -8.17 -19.90
CA LYS A 20 29.70 -7.23 -21.01
C LYS A 20 28.39 -7.57 -21.74
N GLY A 21 28.19 -8.83 -22.10
CA GLY A 21 26.96 -9.30 -22.78
C GLY A 21 25.70 -9.05 -21.94
N LEU A 22 25.74 -9.33 -20.63
CA LEU A 22 24.62 -9.08 -19.72
C LEU A 22 24.27 -7.58 -19.61
N ARG A 23 25.28 -6.70 -19.59
CA ARG A 23 25.06 -5.26 -19.56
C ARG A 23 24.43 -4.74 -20.83
N GLU A 24 24.91 -5.18 -22.00
CA GLU A 24 24.33 -4.83 -23.30
C GLU A 24 22.88 -5.32 -23.39
N GLN A 25 22.61 -6.55 -22.94
CA GLN A 25 21.26 -7.11 -22.90
C GLN A 25 20.35 -6.29 -21.96
N LEU A 26 20.82 -5.93 -20.78
CA LEU A 26 20.03 -5.14 -19.81
C LEU A 26 19.68 -3.76 -20.35
N THR A 27 20.61 -3.10 -21.07
CA THR A 27 20.35 -1.83 -21.75
C THR A 27 19.25 -1.95 -22.82
N LEU A 28 19.22 -3.05 -23.57
CA LEU A 28 18.15 -3.31 -24.53
C LEU A 28 16.80 -3.59 -23.85
N LEU A 29 16.84 -4.34 -22.75
CA LEU A 29 15.65 -4.67 -21.96
C LEU A 29 15.02 -3.45 -21.29
N GLU A 30 15.83 -2.45 -20.88
CA GLU A 30 15.30 -1.19 -20.34
C GLU A 30 14.35 -0.50 -21.31
N ASN A 31 14.71 -0.42 -22.59
CA ASN A 31 13.83 0.15 -23.61
C ASN A 31 12.52 -0.64 -23.78
N LYS A 32 12.60 -1.98 -23.69
CA LYS A 32 11.41 -2.84 -23.74
C LYS A 32 10.52 -2.65 -22.51
N ILE A 33 11.09 -2.56 -21.32
CA ILE A 33 10.38 -2.27 -20.05
C ILE A 33 9.64 -0.92 -20.17
N LYS A 34 10.30 0.11 -20.67
CA LYS A 34 9.72 1.43 -20.89
C LYS A 34 8.53 1.37 -21.87
N THR A 35 8.71 0.73 -23.01
CA THR A 35 7.67 0.61 -24.04
C THR A 35 6.48 -0.22 -23.56
N ALA A 36 6.74 -1.31 -22.82
CA ALA A 36 5.72 -2.18 -22.27
C ALA A 36 5.02 -1.58 -21.03
N GLY A 37 5.53 -0.47 -20.50
CA GLY A 37 4.98 0.18 -19.31
C GLY A 37 5.05 -0.70 -18.07
N MET A 38 6.12 -1.49 -17.89
CA MET A 38 6.28 -2.42 -16.77
C MET A 38 7.11 -1.78 -15.66
N PRO A 39 6.61 -1.62 -14.42
CA PRO A 39 7.44 -1.16 -13.31
C PRO A 39 8.30 -2.29 -12.76
N VAL A 40 9.57 -2.00 -12.47
CA VAL A 40 10.53 -2.99 -11.95
C VAL A 40 11.04 -2.54 -10.59
N ILE A 41 11.00 -3.43 -9.61
CA ILE A 41 11.56 -3.20 -8.26
C ILE A 41 12.68 -4.23 -8.04
N ILE A 42 13.89 -3.75 -7.69
CA ILE A 42 15.02 -4.59 -7.37
C ILE A 42 15.45 -4.29 -5.94
N THR A 43 15.34 -5.27 -5.04
CA THR A 43 15.77 -5.10 -3.65
C THR A 43 17.14 -5.71 -3.43
N PHE A 44 17.98 -5.00 -2.71
CA PHE A 44 19.29 -5.48 -2.23
C PHE A 44 19.28 -5.55 -0.71
N ASP A 45 19.12 -6.75 -0.20
CA ASP A 45 19.22 -7.07 1.23
C ASP A 45 20.44 -7.94 1.52
N GLY A 46 20.71 -8.25 2.76
CA GLY A 46 21.86 -9.05 3.17
C GLY A 46 22.72 -8.40 4.23
N TRP A 47 23.85 -9.02 4.50
CA TRP A 47 24.73 -8.67 5.60
C TRP A 47 25.31 -7.26 5.51
N SER A 48 25.63 -6.68 6.66
CA SER A 48 26.49 -5.49 6.73
C SER A 48 27.82 -5.78 6.04
N ALA A 49 28.34 -4.82 5.30
CA ALA A 49 29.54 -4.94 4.49
C ALA A 49 29.52 -6.01 3.35
N ALA A 50 28.36 -6.65 3.05
CA ALA A 50 28.25 -7.61 1.95
C ALA A 50 28.49 -7.02 0.55
N GLY A 51 28.44 -5.70 0.41
CA GLY A 51 28.76 -5.02 -0.85
C GLY A 51 27.54 -4.57 -1.65
N LYS A 52 26.38 -4.42 -1.02
CA LYS A 52 25.11 -3.97 -1.66
C LYS A 52 25.30 -2.74 -2.55
N GLY A 53 25.83 -1.66 -2.01
CA GLY A 53 26.07 -0.43 -2.78
C GLY A 53 27.03 -0.62 -3.96
N SER A 54 28.01 -1.53 -3.86
CA SER A 54 28.89 -1.88 -4.97
C SER A 54 28.12 -2.60 -6.09
N MET A 55 27.24 -3.55 -5.74
CA MET A 55 26.42 -4.28 -6.72
C MET A 55 25.42 -3.34 -7.39
N ILE A 56 24.77 -2.47 -6.62
CA ILE A 56 23.89 -1.42 -7.17
C ILE A 56 24.65 -0.54 -8.16
N THR A 57 25.84 -0.05 -7.79
CA THR A 57 26.66 0.78 -8.69
C THR A 57 27.00 0.05 -10.00
N LYS A 58 27.25 -1.25 -9.93
CA LYS A 58 27.55 -2.07 -11.12
C LYS A 58 26.32 -2.30 -12.00
N LEU A 59 25.17 -2.51 -11.38
CA LEU A 59 23.90 -2.70 -12.06
C LEU A 59 23.47 -1.43 -12.83
N ILE A 60 23.49 -0.28 -12.17
CA ILE A 60 23.01 0.98 -12.75
C ILE A 60 23.87 1.50 -13.92
N ARG A 61 25.10 0.99 -14.08
CA ARG A 61 25.95 1.33 -15.25
C ARG A 61 25.35 0.92 -16.58
N SER A 62 24.40 0.00 -16.56
CA SER A 62 23.69 -0.51 -17.74
C SER A 62 22.34 0.16 -17.97
N LEU A 63 21.93 1.09 -17.10
CA LEU A 63 20.63 1.75 -17.10
C LEU A 63 20.77 3.26 -17.33
N ASP A 64 19.83 3.84 -18.02
CA ASP A 64 19.74 5.30 -18.20
C ASP A 64 19.23 5.95 -16.88
N PRO A 65 19.95 6.91 -16.29
CA PRO A 65 19.60 7.55 -15.04
C PRO A 65 18.24 8.27 -15.03
N ARG A 66 17.64 8.50 -16.18
CA ARG A 66 16.31 9.09 -16.29
C ARG A 66 15.17 8.11 -15.97
N PHE A 67 15.43 6.78 -15.99
CA PHE A 67 14.43 5.73 -15.85
C PHE A 67 14.64 4.84 -14.63
N TYR A 68 15.61 5.15 -13.78
CA TYR A 68 15.74 4.46 -12.49
C TYR A 68 15.84 5.44 -11.32
N LYS A 69 15.44 4.97 -10.15
CA LYS A 69 15.66 5.64 -8.87
C LYS A 69 16.32 4.66 -7.91
N VAL A 70 17.38 5.09 -7.24
CA VAL A 70 17.97 4.35 -6.13
C VAL A 70 17.49 4.98 -4.82
N VAL A 71 16.93 4.17 -3.93
CA VAL A 71 16.51 4.60 -2.59
C VAL A 71 17.24 3.77 -1.55
N SER A 72 17.88 4.44 -0.59
CA SER A 72 18.50 3.79 0.57
C SER A 72 17.69 4.13 1.82
N TYR A 73 17.02 3.13 2.38
CA TYR A 73 16.23 3.32 3.60
C TYR A 73 17.12 3.28 4.83
N ARG A 74 17.01 4.33 5.65
CA ARG A 74 17.54 4.40 7.00
C ARG A 74 16.41 4.15 8.00
N ALA A 75 16.71 4.17 9.31
CA ALA A 75 15.69 4.13 10.33
C ALA A 75 14.59 5.18 10.06
N PRO A 76 13.31 4.87 10.32
CA PRO A 76 12.20 5.79 10.07
C PRO A 76 12.41 7.11 10.80
N ASN A 77 12.18 8.23 10.10
CA ASN A 77 12.18 9.56 10.70
C ASN A 77 10.91 9.79 11.54
N GLU A 78 10.83 10.92 12.25
CA GLU A 78 9.71 11.21 13.16
C GLU A 78 8.34 11.31 12.44
N GLN A 79 8.32 11.70 11.18
CA GLN A 79 7.09 11.69 10.38
C GLN A 79 6.71 10.26 10.00
N GLU A 80 7.66 9.49 9.49
CA GLU A 80 7.45 8.10 9.06
C GLU A 80 7.00 7.19 10.22
N LYS A 81 7.50 7.42 11.43
CA LYS A 81 7.07 6.71 12.65
C LYS A 81 5.59 6.94 13.01
N ARG A 82 5.01 8.02 12.53
CA ARG A 82 3.61 8.37 12.75
C ARG A 82 2.67 7.88 11.66
N MET A 83 3.21 7.23 10.62
CA MET A 83 2.48 6.66 9.50
C MET A 83 2.43 5.13 9.59
N PRO A 84 1.55 4.45 8.85
CA PRO A 84 1.61 3.00 8.71
C PRO A 84 3.00 2.57 8.23
N TRP A 85 3.54 1.49 8.76
CA TRP A 85 4.95 1.11 8.50
C TRP A 85 5.28 0.88 7.01
N LEU A 86 4.31 0.43 6.18
CA LEU A 86 4.46 0.29 4.73
C LEU A 86 4.35 1.62 3.96
N TRP A 87 3.86 2.68 4.58
CA TRP A 87 3.60 3.96 3.93
C TRP A 87 4.82 4.52 3.17
N ARG A 88 6.00 4.48 3.77
CA ARG A 88 7.23 4.98 3.16
C ARG A 88 7.61 4.24 1.88
N TYR A 89 7.29 2.97 1.78
CA TYR A 89 7.56 2.14 0.60
C TYR A 89 6.55 2.41 -0.51
N TRP A 90 5.28 2.59 -0.15
CA TRP A 90 4.28 3.05 -1.10
C TRP A 90 4.65 4.40 -1.73
N GLN A 91 5.19 5.36 -0.97
CA GLN A 91 5.66 6.66 -1.48
C GLN A 91 6.72 6.52 -2.58
N SER A 92 7.53 5.47 -2.52
CA SER A 92 8.67 5.28 -3.42
C SER A 92 8.38 4.47 -4.66
N LEU A 93 7.18 3.91 -4.80
CA LEU A 93 6.86 3.03 -5.93
C LEU A 93 7.18 3.67 -7.28
N PRO A 94 7.82 2.93 -8.21
CA PRO A 94 8.17 3.42 -9.53
C PRO A 94 6.90 3.60 -10.37
N LYS A 95 6.98 4.45 -11.36
CA LYS A 95 5.97 4.53 -12.41
C LYS A 95 6.14 3.36 -13.38
N LYS A 96 5.09 3.09 -14.14
CA LYS A 96 5.16 2.17 -15.27
C LYS A 96 6.32 2.56 -16.19
N GLY A 97 7.18 1.59 -16.51
CA GLY A 97 8.37 1.79 -17.34
C GLY A 97 9.61 2.29 -16.60
N GLU A 98 9.59 2.39 -15.28
CA GLU A 98 10.73 2.83 -14.46
C GLU A 98 11.25 1.70 -13.56
N PHE A 99 12.52 1.80 -13.15
CA PHE A 99 13.17 0.93 -12.18
C PHE A 99 13.26 1.62 -10.82
N LEU A 100 12.90 0.90 -9.76
CA LEU A 100 13.21 1.26 -8.38
C LEU A 100 14.24 0.27 -7.83
N ILE A 101 15.37 0.78 -7.37
CA ILE A 101 16.45 -0.04 -6.80
C ILE A 101 16.56 0.33 -5.32
N LEU A 102 16.40 -0.65 -4.45
CA LEU A 102 16.40 -0.45 -3.00
C LEU A 102 17.72 -0.96 -2.40
N ASP A 103 18.50 -0.04 -1.84
CA ASP A 103 19.59 -0.40 -0.92
C ASP A 103 19.01 -0.55 0.48
N ARG A 104 18.78 -1.80 0.85
CA ARG A 104 17.96 -2.20 2.01
C ARG A 104 16.46 -1.91 1.77
N SER A 105 15.62 -2.85 2.08
CA SER A 105 14.19 -2.78 1.81
C SER A 105 13.37 -2.93 3.10
N TRP A 106 12.08 -3.15 2.95
CA TRP A 106 11.13 -3.47 4.01
C TRP A 106 11.54 -4.69 4.87
N TYR A 107 12.33 -5.60 4.32
CA TYR A 107 12.83 -6.77 5.04
C TYR A 107 13.80 -6.41 6.16
N ARG A 108 14.77 -5.53 5.86
CA ARG A 108 15.74 -5.07 6.85
C ARG A 108 15.05 -4.36 8.01
N ASP A 109 14.09 -3.49 7.72
CA ASP A 109 13.39 -2.74 8.77
C ASP A 109 12.67 -3.69 9.72
N THR A 110 12.01 -4.74 9.19
CA THR A 110 11.34 -5.74 10.00
C THR A 110 12.32 -6.58 10.85
N VAL A 111 13.40 -7.08 10.24
CA VAL A 111 14.39 -7.89 10.96
C VAL A 111 15.13 -7.06 12.00
N ASN A 112 15.56 -5.84 11.67
CA ASN A 112 16.27 -4.99 12.61
C ASN A 112 15.41 -4.54 13.78
N ALA A 113 14.18 -4.10 13.53
CA ALA A 113 13.25 -3.71 14.59
C ALA A 113 13.05 -4.85 15.60
N PHE A 114 12.92 -6.09 15.11
CA PHE A 114 12.84 -7.26 15.97
C PHE A 114 14.15 -7.56 16.72
N MET A 115 15.30 -7.46 16.03
CA MET A 115 16.61 -7.73 16.64
C MET A 115 17.00 -6.71 17.70
N TYR A 116 16.47 -5.50 17.63
CA TYR A 116 16.72 -4.42 18.60
C TYR A 116 15.62 -4.31 19.66
N GLY A 117 14.58 -5.17 19.62
CA GLY A 117 13.53 -5.19 20.61
C GLY A 117 12.52 -4.05 20.46
N GLU A 118 12.45 -3.43 19.27
CA GLU A 118 11.49 -2.38 18.96
C GLU A 118 10.10 -2.94 18.66
N ILE A 119 10.05 -4.20 18.21
CA ILE A 119 8.82 -4.95 17.97
C ILE A 119 8.94 -6.35 18.56
N ASP A 120 7.82 -6.93 18.94
CA ASP A 120 7.73 -8.30 19.42
C ASP A 120 7.69 -9.34 18.27
N LYS A 121 7.56 -10.61 18.65
CA LYS A 121 7.54 -11.72 17.68
C LYS A 121 6.27 -11.68 16.82
N GLU A 122 5.13 -11.38 17.41
CA GLU A 122 3.83 -11.34 16.72
C GLU A 122 3.81 -10.22 15.66
N THR A 123 4.21 -9.03 16.05
CA THR A 123 4.36 -7.89 15.13
C THR A 123 5.33 -8.18 13.99
N ARG A 124 6.46 -8.87 14.28
CA ARG A 124 7.40 -9.28 13.22
C ARG A 124 6.74 -10.24 12.23
N ASP A 125 6.05 -11.26 12.73
CA ASP A 125 5.43 -12.27 11.88
C ASP A 125 4.32 -11.62 11.02
N THR A 126 3.48 -10.77 11.60
CA THR A 126 2.49 -9.97 10.87
C THR A 126 3.14 -9.08 9.79
N ARG A 127 4.26 -8.42 10.08
CA ARG A 127 4.95 -7.60 9.07
C ARG A 127 5.50 -8.43 7.90
N LEU A 128 5.96 -9.66 8.15
CA LEU A 128 6.40 -10.55 7.06
C LEU A 128 5.22 -11.00 6.18
N GLU A 129 4.06 -11.22 6.77
CA GLU A 129 2.81 -11.49 6.03
C GLU A 129 2.35 -10.26 5.24
N ASP A 130 2.39 -9.07 5.83
CA ASP A 130 2.11 -7.79 5.16
C ASP A 130 3.04 -7.56 3.96
N ILE A 131 4.34 -7.91 4.08
CA ILE A 131 5.30 -7.85 2.97
C ILE A 131 4.86 -8.78 1.83
N CYS A 132 4.53 -10.02 2.13
CA CYS A 132 4.07 -10.95 1.10
C CYS A 132 2.78 -10.45 0.42
N THR A 133 1.85 -9.89 1.19
CA THR A 133 0.63 -9.28 0.67
C THR A 133 0.94 -8.07 -0.24
N PHE A 134 1.83 -7.19 0.19
CA PHE A 134 2.27 -6.02 -0.57
C PHE A 134 2.96 -6.42 -1.89
N GLU A 135 3.89 -7.37 -1.84
CA GLU A 135 4.57 -7.88 -3.04
C GLU A 135 3.59 -8.56 -3.99
N ARG A 136 2.62 -9.34 -3.48
CA ARG A 136 1.57 -9.95 -4.30
C ARG A 136 0.69 -8.90 -4.97
N GLN A 137 0.21 -7.89 -4.24
CA GLN A 137 -0.60 -6.82 -4.81
C GLN A 137 0.14 -6.11 -5.95
N LEU A 138 1.43 -5.88 -5.80
CA LEU A 138 2.25 -5.26 -6.83
C LEU A 138 2.45 -6.20 -8.04
N THR A 139 2.78 -7.47 -7.81
CA THR A 139 2.98 -8.43 -8.92
C THR A 139 1.68 -8.69 -9.67
N ASP A 140 0.54 -8.76 -8.99
CA ASP A 140 -0.79 -8.85 -9.60
C ASP A 140 -1.10 -7.62 -10.48
N ASP A 141 -0.56 -6.45 -10.15
CA ASP A 141 -0.67 -5.21 -10.95
C ASP A 141 0.40 -5.09 -12.05
N GLY A 142 1.20 -6.14 -12.23
CA GLY A 142 2.20 -6.24 -13.31
C GLY A 142 3.58 -5.67 -12.96
N TYR A 143 3.89 -5.48 -11.68
CA TYR A 143 5.24 -5.17 -11.23
C TYR A 143 6.14 -6.39 -11.34
N VAL A 144 7.38 -6.17 -11.77
CA VAL A 144 8.44 -7.19 -11.71
C VAL A 144 9.25 -6.94 -10.45
N ILE A 145 9.25 -7.90 -9.52
CA ILE A 145 9.99 -7.79 -8.25
C ILE A 145 11.16 -8.77 -8.29
N VAL A 146 12.38 -8.25 -8.16
CA VAL A 146 13.62 -9.03 -8.09
C VAL A 146 14.24 -8.83 -6.72
N LYS A 147 14.29 -9.88 -5.91
CA LYS A 147 14.82 -9.84 -4.55
C LYS A 147 16.21 -10.47 -4.50
N ILE A 148 17.22 -9.66 -4.16
CA ILE A 148 18.61 -10.09 -4.04
C ILE A 148 19.03 -10.08 -2.58
N PHE A 149 19.51 -11.22 -2.09
CA PHE A 149 20.11 -11.33 -0.77
C PHE A 149 21.60 -11.64 -0.90
N LEU A 150 22.47 -10.70 -0.48
CA LEU A 150 23.92 -10.89 -0.51
C LEU A 150 24.40 -11.57 0.78
N HIS A 151 24.89 -12.80 0.64
CA HIS A 151 25.42 -13.60 1.75
C HIS A 151 26.94 -13.59 1.76
N ILE A 152 27.53 -13.24 2.89
CA ILE A 152 28.95 -13.39 3.19
C ILE A 152 29.13 -14.19 4.48
N THR A 153 30.25 -14.88 4.59
CA THR A 153 30.62 -15.60 5.82
C THR A 153 30.98 -14.63 6.94
N GLU A 154 30.95 -15.12 8.18
CA GLU A 154 31.30 -14.33 9.37
C GLU A 154 32.71 -13.75 9.27
N ASP A 155 33.67 -14.58 8.86
CA ASP A 155 35.08 -14.15 8.70
C ASP A 155 35.26 -13.05 7.65
N GLU A 156 34.55 -13.20 6.52
CA GLU A 156 34.61 -12.17 5.47
C GLU A 156 33.92 -10.88 5.91
N GLN A 157 32.85 -10.97 6.70
CA GLN A 157 32.18 -9.79 7.27
C GLN A 157 33.12 -9.05 8.23
N LYS A 158 33.75 -9.74 9.15
CA LYS A 158 34.75 -9.16 10.09
C LYS A 158 35.88 -8.45 9.35
N LYS A 159 36.49 -9.16 8.41
CA LYS A 159 37.58 -8.62 7.58
C LYS A 159 37.17 -7.35 6.82
N ARG A 160 35.94 -7.30 6.28
CA ARG A 160 35.43 -6.13 5.54
C ARG A 160 35.12 -4.95 6.44
N ILE A 161 34.53 -5.18 7.60
CA ILE A 161 34.22 -4.13 8.58
C ILE A 161 35.52 -3.53 9.09
N GLU A 162 36.51 -4.33 9.53
CA GLU A 162 37.83 -3.88 9.95
C GLU A 162 38.52 -3.04 8.88
N LYS A 163 38.46 -3.48 7.61
CA LYS A 163 39.03 -2.71 6.50
C LYS A 163 38.35 -1.35 6.31
N LEU A 164 37.02 -1.27 6.52
CA LEU A 164 36.28 -0.01 6.42
C LEU A 164 36.62 0.92 7.58
N GLU A 165 36.74 0.42 8.81
CA GLU A 165 37.06 1.18 10.00
C GLU A 165 38.48 1.76 9.95
N ASN A 166 39.45 0.97 9.47
CA ASN A 166 40.86 1.35 9.36
C ASN A 166 41.15 2.36 8.23
N SER A 167 40.15 2.73 7.42
CA SER A 167 40.32 3.70 6.34
C SER A 167 39.69 5.04 6.72
N SER A 168 40.48 6.11 6.73
CA SER A 168 39.99 7.47 6.98
C SER A 168 38.90 7.95 5.99
N VAL A 169 38.88 7.36 4.80
CA VAL A 169 37.85 7.68 3.75
C VAL A 169 36.53 6.94 3.95
N THR A 170 36.54 5.78 4.61
CA THR A 170 35.38 4.89 4.69
C THR A 170 34.91 4.59 6.10
N SER A 171 35.64 4.94 7.15
CA SER A 171 35.31 4.67 8.55
C SER A 171 33.90 5.21 8.93
N TRP A 172 33.51 6.36 8.40
CA TRP A 172 32.19 6.96 8.60
C TRP A 172 31.02 6.10 8.08
N ARG A 173 31.29 5.07 7.27
CA ARG A 173 30.26 4.15 6.75
C ARG A 173 29.92 3.04 7.73
N VAL A 174 30.72 2.83 8.75
CA VAL A 174 30.49 1.81 9.77
C VAL A 174 29.68 2.44 10.89
N GLU A 175 28.43 2.02 10.99
CA GLU A 175 27.50 2.49 12.02
C GLU A 175 27.38 1.44 13.14
N SER A 176 26.86 1.82 14.30
CA SER A 176 26.69 0.92 15.47
C SER A 176 25.89 -0.35 15.15
N HIS A 177 24.98 -0.27 14.18
CA HIS A 177 24.21 -1.45 13.76
C HIS A 177 25.04 -2.46 12.96
N ASP A 178 26.08 -2.01 12.22
CA ASP A 178 26.97 -2.90 11.46
C ASP A 178 27.82 -3.71 12.43
N ILE A 179 28.32 -3.07 13.48
CA ILE A 179 29.06 -3.74 14.58
C ILE A 179 28.17 -4.77 15.29
N LYS A 180 26.95 -4.38 15.67
CA LYS A 180 25.99 -5.31 16.30
C LYS A 180 25.61 -6.49 15.41
N ASN A 181 25.51 -6.26 14.10
CA ASN A 181 25.22 -7.31 13.11
C ASN A 181 26.37 -8.31 13.03
N MET A 182 27.63 -7.82 13.10
CA MET A 182 28.83 -8.64 13.13
C MET A 182 28.94 -9.43 14.46
N GLU A 183 28.84 -8.76 15.60
CA GLU A 183 28.96 -9.39 16.94
C GLU A 183 27.90 -10.47 17.19
N LYS A 184 26.74 -10.36 16.57
CA LYS A 184 25.61 -11.27 16.75
C LYS A 184 25.32 -12.08 15.48
N TYR A 185 26.36 -12.41 14.71
CA TYR A 185 26.22 -13.06 13.41
C TYR A 185 25.25 -14.25 13.44
N ASP A 186 25.44 -15.23 14.32
CA ASP A 186 24.58 -16.41 14.42
C ASP A 186 23.12 -16.09 14.70
N LYS A 187 22.85 -15.04 15.49
CA LYS A 187 21.47 -14.60 15.75
C LYS A 187 20.85 -13.99 14.50
N PHE A 188 21.59 -13.14 13.80
CA PHE A 188 21.14 -12.57 12.52
C PHE A 188 20.98 -13.65 11.46
N PHE A 189 21.91 -14.62 11.39
CA PHE A 189 21.83 -15.75 10.47
C PHE A 189 20.47 -16.47 10.58
N ARG A 190 20.11 -16.90 11.78
CA ARG A 190 18.83 -17.57 12.03
C ARG A 190 17.62 -16.69 11.69
N ARG A 191 17.73 -15.38 11.86
CA ARG A 191 16.62 -14.44 11.54
C ARG A 191 16.50 -14.17 10.05
N TYR A 192 17.62 -13.98 9.38
CA TYR A 192 17.62 -13.84 7.93
C TYR A 192 17.14 -15.14 7.26
N ASP A 193 17.61 -16.29 7.71
CA ASP A 193 17.22 -17.57 7.14
C ASP A 193 15.70 -17.78 7.28
N LYS A 194 15.14 -17.55 8.45
CA LYS A 194 13.69 -17.60 8.67
C LYS A 194 12.92 -16.58 7.82
N MET A 195 13.40 -15.35 7.71
CA MET A 195 12.80 -14.32 6.85
C MET A 195 12.79 -14.78 5.39
N LEU A 196 13.92 -15.27 4.89
CA LEU A 196 14.04 -15.76 3.52
C LEU A 196 13.06 -16.92 3.27
N GLU A 197 13.00 -17.91 4.17
CA GLU A 197 12.10 -19.06 4.06
C GLU A 197 10.63 -18.65 4.07
N SER A 198 10.22 -17.75 4.98
CA SER A 198 8.82 -17.35 5.13
C SER A 198 8.33 -16.36 4.07
N THR A 199 9.22 -15.79 3.28
CA THR A 199 8.90 -14.80 2.25
C THR A 199 9.40 -15.18 0.85
N ASN A 200 9.85 -16.43 0.66
CA ASN A 200 10.24 -16.96 -0.66
C ASN A 200 9.00 -17.39 -1.44
N THR A 201 8.16 -16.43 -1.81
CA THR A 201 6.90 -16.71 -2.50
C THR A 201 7.09 -17.00 -3.98
N ALA A 202 6.16 -17.74 -4.60
CA ALA A 202 6.23 -18.08 -6.02
C ALA A 202 6.14 -16.85 -6.95
N PHE A 203 5.46 -15.78 -6.53
CA PHE A 203 5.32 -14.55 -7.30
C PHE A 203 6.49 -13.56 -7.11
N ALA A 204 7.28 -13.69 -6.05
CA ALA A 204 8.46 -12.89 -5.77
C ALA A 204 9.51 -13.70 -4.99
N PRO A 205 10.21 -14.65 -5.65
CA PRO A 205 11.21 -15.49 -5.00
C PRO A 205 12.51 -14.71 -4.71
N TRP A 206 13.25 -15.20 -3.72
CA TRP A 206 14.57 -14.70 -3.41
C TRP A 206 15.64 -15.30 -4.34
N THR A 207 16.58 -14.45 -4.76
CA THR A 207 17.87 -14.84 -5.29
C THR A 207 18.93 -14.59 -4.24
N CYS A 208 19.47 -15.65 -3.66
CA CYS A 208 20.54 -15.57 -2.67
C CYS A 208 21.88 -15.75 -3.36
N VAL A 209 22.77 -14.77 -3.18
CA VAL A 209 24.06 -14.68 -3.87
C VAL A 209 25.21 -14.80 -2.87
N GLY A 210 26.12 -15.74 -3.10
CA GLY A 210 27.39 -15.81 -2.38
C GLY A 210 28.30 -14.63 -2.74
N ALA A 211 28.60 -13.76 -1.76
CA ALA A 211 29.21 -12.47 -2.02
C ALA A 211 30.61 -12.29 -1.38
N ASN A 212 31.28 -13.40 -1.00
CA ASN A 212 32.66 -13.35 -0.56
C ASN A 212 33.56 -12.87 -1.69
N GLU A 213 33.36 -13.37 -2.90
CA GLU A 213 34.09 -12.89 -4.09
C GLU A 213 33.17 -11.97 -4.92
N ARG A 214 33.69 -10.76 -5.20
CA ARG A 214 32.88 -9.67 -5.78
C ARG A 214 32.58 -9.84 -7.26
N ALA A 215 33.45 -10.49 -8.03
CA ALA A 215 33.23 -10.65 -9.45
C ALA A 215 32.19 -11.74 -9.72
N SER A 216 32.22 -12.85 -8.98
CA SER A 216 31.20 -13.89 -8.99
C SER A 216 29.83 -13.34 -8.55
N ALA A 217 29.79 -12.54 -7.49
CA ALA A 217 28.54 -11.90 -7.03
C ALA A 217 27.96 -10.94 -8.07
N GLU A 218 28.82 -10.16 -8.78
CA GLU A 218 28.37 -9.29 -9.87
C GLU A 218 27.73 -10.08 -11.01
N LEU A 219 28.35 -11.19 -11.41
CA LEU A 219 27.83 -12.05 -12.46
C LEU A 219 26.46 -12.63 -12.07
N GLU A 220 26.33 -13.16 -10.85
CA GLU A 220 25.08 -13.74 -10.38
C GLU A 220 23.96 -12.69 -10.29
N VAL A 221 24.25 -11.50 -9.75
CA VAL A 221 23.29 -10.40 -9.64
C VAL A 221 22.82 -9.95 -11.02
N LEU A 222 23.73 -9.68 -11.96
CA LEU A 222 23.37 -9.24 -13.31
C LEU A 222 22.60 -10.34 -14.06
N THR A 223 23.01 -11.61 -13.91
CA THR A 223 22.30 -12.74 -14.51
C THR A 223 20.86 -12.83 -13.98
N ALA A 224 20.67 -12.76 -12.66
CA ALA A 224 19.35 -12.83 -12.03
C ALA A 224 18.43 -11.68 -12.50
N VAL A 225 18.92 -10.44 -12.48
CA VAL A 225 18.14 -9.28 -12.92
C VAL A 225 17.81 -9.38 -14.40
N THR A 226 18.81 -9.66 -15.25
CA THR A 226 18.60 -9.75 -16.70
C THR A 226 17.63 -10.88 -17.07
N LYS A 227 17.75 -12.04 -16.43
CA LYS A 227 16.83 -13.17 -16.61
C LYS A 227 15.40 -12.81 -16.22
N ALA A 228 15.20 -12.24 -15.02
CA ALA A 228 13.88 -11.87 -14.53
C ALA A 228 13.20 -10.85 -15.46
N VAL A 229 13.92 -9.79 -15.83
CA VAL A 229 13.41 -8.74 -16.74
C VAL A 229 13.13 -9.29 -18.13
N SER A 230 14.01 -10.11 -18.68
CA SER A 230 13.82 -10.73 -20.01
C SER A 230 12.61 -11.65 -20.04
N THR A 231 12.42 -12.49 -19.02
CA THR A 231 11.27 -13.39 -18.90
C THR A 231 9.97 -12.59 -18.75
N ALA A 232 9.98 -11.53 -17.95
CA ALA A 232 8.83 -10.69 -17.74
C ALA A 232 8.42 -9.95 -19.03
N VAL A 233 9.38 -9.42 -19.78
CA VAL A 233 9.13 -8.78 -21.10
C VAL A 233 8.54 -9.80 -22.07
N SER A 234 9.11 -11.00 -22.14
CA SER A 234 8.62 -12.06 -23.03
C SER A 234 7.20 -12.52 -22.69
N ALA A 235 6.87 -12.63 -21.41
CA ALA A 235 5.51 -12.94 -20.96
C ALA A 235 4.54 -11.83 -21.37
N LYS A 236 4.91 -10.56 -21.17
CA LYS A 236 4.10 -9.40 -21.55
C LYS A 236 3.84 -9.33 -23.05
N GLU A 237 4.87 -9.60 -23.87
CA GLU A 237 4.75 -9.64 -25.35
C GLU A 237 3.77 -10.73 -25.82
N LYS A 238 3.63 -11.82 -25.06
CA LYS A 238 2.68 -12.93 -25.32
C LYS A 238 1.29 -12.70 -24.72
N GLY A 239 1.10 -11.65 -23.91
CA GLY A 239 -0.13 -11.45 -23.13
C GLY A 239 -0.28 -12.40 -21.93
N GLU A 240 0.81 -12.96 -21.44
CA GLU A 240 0.88 -13.88 -20.32
C GLU A 240 1.28 -13.16 -19.03
N HIS A 241 0.93 -13.73 -17.88
CA HIS A 241 1.45 -13.28 -16.60
C HIS A 241 2.91 -13.69 -16.43
N TYR A 242 3.72 -12.78 -15.88
CA TYR A 242 5.10 -13.10 -15.51
C TYR A 242 5.11 -14.03 -14.30
N ILE A 243 5.73 -15.18 -14.46
CA ILE A 243 5.97 -16.14 -13.38
C ILE A 243 7.49 -16.25 -13.22
N PRO A 244 8.07 -15.79 -12.10
CA PRO A 244 9.49 -15.91 -11.86
C PRO A 244 9.90 -17.36 -11.61
N GLU A 245 11.13 -17.71 -11.98
CA GLU A 245 11.71 -19.01 -11.69
C GLU A 245 12.45 -18.95 -10.34
N PRO A 246 12.02 -19.69 -9.31
CA PRO A 246 12.63 -19.64 -8.00
C PRO A 246 13.96 -20.41 -7.94
N GLN A 247 14.92 -19.88 -7.17
CA GLN A 247 16.19 -20.58 -6.89
C GLN A 247 16.02 -21.71 -5.87
N PHE A 248 15.06 -21.59 -4.96
CA PHE A 248 14.75 -22.53 -3.89
C PHE A 248 13.26 -22.84 -3.87
N ASP A 249 12.86 -23.91 -3.19
CA ASP A 249 11.46 -24.20 -2.96
C ASP A 249 10.74 -23.00 -2.35
N THR A 250 9.58 -22.66 -2.90
CA THR A 250 8.80 -21.51 -2.44
C THR A 250 7.93 -21.88 -1.25
N CYS A 251 7.70 -20.91 -0.37
CA CYS A 251 6.68 -21.05 0.67
C CYS A 251 5.28 -20.88 0.07
N GLY A 252 4.31 -21.56 0.65
CA GLY A 252 2.90 -21.33 0.34
C GLY A 252 2.50 -19.91 0.76
N TYR A 253 1.66 -19.25 -0.04
CA TYR A 253 1.03 -17.99 0.35
C TYR A 253 -0.42 -18.26 0.71
N ASN A 254 -0.76 -18.01 1.98
CA ASN A 254 -2.13 -18.10 2.47
C ASN A 254 -2.79 -16.73 2.35
N TYR A 255 -3.85 -16.67 1.56
CA TYR A 255 -4.64 -15.45 1.45
C TYR A 255 -5.32 -15.16 2.79
N PRO A 256 -5.21 -13.93 3.32
CA PRO A 256 -5.94 -13.56 4.52
C PRO A 256 -7.45 -13.73 4.33
N GLU A 257 -8.12 -14.28 5.35
CA GLU A 257 -9.57 -14.37 5.40
C GLU A 257 -10.11 -13.25 6.30
N TYR A 258 -11.18 -12.59 5.84
CA TYR A 258 -11.82 -11.50 6.57
C TYR A 258 -13.25 -11.88 6.91
N LYS A 259 -13.57 -11.76 8.18
CA LYS A 259 -14.95 -11.97 8.64
C LYS A 259 -15.82 -10.80 8.19
N THR A 260 -16.80 -11.07 7.35
CA THR A 260 -17.78 -10.08 6.91
C THR A 260 -19.00 -10.04 7.84
N ILE A 261 -19.63 -8.87 7.90
CA ILE A 261 -20.89 -8.62 8.61
C ILE A 261 -21.98 -8.60 7.57
N GLU A 262 -23.06 -9.31 7.85
CA GLU A 262 -24.26 -9.31 7.00
C GLU A 262 -24.87 -7.90 6.94
N MET A 263 -25.17 -7.44 5.74
CA MET A 263 -25.73 -6.13 5.46
C MET A 263 -27.00 -6.28 4.61
N PRO A 264 -28.02 -5.43 4.82
CA PRO A 264 -29.20 -5.44 3.97
C PRO A 264 -28.84 -5.02 2.54
N ALA A 265 -29.53 -5.58 1.55
CA ALA A 265 -29.47 -5.06 0.19
C ALA A 265 -30.02 -3.62 0.15
N LEU A 266 -29.53 -2.79 -0.77
CA LEU A 266 -29.96 -1.38 -0.84
C LEU A 266 -31.47 -1.22 -1.04
N ALA A 267 -32.09 -2.13 -1.78
CA ALA A 267 -33.53 -2.15 -2.00
C ALA A 267 -34.36 -2.43 -0.72
N GLU A 268 -33.76 -3.03 0.30
CA GLU A 268 -34.42 -3.36 1.58
C GLU A 268 -34.27 -2.24 2.63
N VAL A 269 -33.53 -1.20 2.32
CA VAL A 269 -33.26 -0.09 3.26
C VAL A 269 -34.54 0.78 3.37
N ASP A 270 -35.02 0.97 4.61
CA ASP A 270 -36.19 1.85 4.86
C ASP A 270 -35.79 3.34 4.68
N MET A 271 -36.12 3.89 3.51
CA MET A 271 -35.83 5.26 3.12
C MET A 271 -36.75 6.32 3.71
N ASN A 272 -37.79 5.93 4.50
CA ASN A 272 -38.78 6.85 5.08
C ASN A 272 -38.32 7.50 6.40
N LYS A 273 -37.08 7.29 6.81
CA LYS A 273 -36.49 7.91 8.02
C LYS A 273 -36.38 9.41 7.83
N SER A 274 -36.86 10.18 8.82
CA SER A 274 -36.81 11.64 8.81
C SER A 274 -36.59 12.22 10.20
N LEU A 275 -36.21 13.49 10.25
CA LEU A 275 -36.11 14.29 11.48
C LEU A 275 -36.75 15.66 11.25
N ASP A 276 -37.51 16.14 12.24
CA ASP A 276 -37.96 17.53 12.25
C ASP A 276 -36.76 18.49 12.49
N GLU A 277 -36.96 19.78 12.23
CA GLU A 277 -35.91 20.80 12.31
C GLU A 277 -35.38 20.98 13.73
N ALA A 278 -36.28 21.06 14.72
CA ALA A 278 -35.89 21.29 16.11
C ALA A 278 -35.09 20.13 16.69
N GLU A 279 -35.49 18.91 16.39
CA GLU A 279 -34.76 17.70 16.77
C GLU A 279 -33.40 17.63 16.07
N TYR A 280 -33.36 17.98 14.78
CA TYR A 280 -32.11 18.02 14.00
C TYR A 280 -31.11 19.01 14.61
N GLU A 281 -31.50 20.26 14.85
CA GLU A 281 -30.60 21.29 15.42
C GLU A 281 -30.06 20.87 16.79
N LYS A 282 -30.93 20.35 17.67
CA LYS A 282 -30.55 19.86 18.99
C LYS A 282 -29.54 18.71 18.90
N LYS A 283 -29.79 17.73 18.04
CA LYS A 283 -28.89 16.57 17.86
C LYS A 283 -27.61 16.96 17.15
N LEU A 284 -27.66 17.87 16.18
CA LEU A 284 -26.49 18.36 15.45
C LEU A 284 -25.49 18.97 16.43
N LYS A 285 -25.93 19.94 17.23
CA LYS A 285 -25.09 20.59 18.25
C LYS A 285 -24.51 19.56 19.22
N LYS A 286 -25.34 18.66 19.76
CA LYS A 286 -24.92 17.64 20.70
C LYS A 286 -23.78 16.76 20.13
N TYR A 287 -23.91 16.26 18.90
CA TYR A 287 -22.92 15.36 18.32
C TYR A 287 -21.68 16.09 17.83
N GLN A 288 -21.81 17.36 17.38
CA GLN A 288 -20.66 18.19 17.05
C GLN A 288 -19.82 18.52 18.29
N ASP A 289 -20.44 18.89 19.41
CA ASP A 289 -19.73 19.15 20.68
C ASP A 289 -18.99 17.88 21.18
N LYS A 290 -19.62 16.70 21.02
CA LYS A 290 -18.97 15.43 21.36
C LYS A 290 -17.80 15.13 20.43
N LEU A 291 -17.97 15.28 19.13
CA LEU A 291 -16.96 14.98 18.13
C LEU A 291 -15.72 15.87 18.31
N PHE A 292 -15.89 17.15 18.63
CA PHE A 292 -14.78 18.04 18.97
C PHE A 292 -13.94 17.51 20.14
N LYS A 293 -14.60 17.05 21.20
CA LYS A 293 -13.89 16.47 22.37
C LYS A 293 -13.16 15.17 22.01
N LEU A 294 -13.82 14.32 21.22
CA LEU A 294 -13.25 13.04 20.79
C LEU A 294 -12.05 13.23 19.86
N GLN A 295 -12.06 14.24 18.98
CA GLN A 295 -10.89 14.56 18.15
C GLN A 295 -9.68 14.90 19.02
N ASN A 296 -9.85 15.72 20.06
CA ASN A 296 -8.77 16.06 20.98
C ASN A 296 -8.20 14.82 21.70
N LEU A 297 -9.07 13.89 22.10
CA LEU A 297 -8.63 12.64 22.73
C LEU A 297 -7.89 11.74 21.71
N CYS A 298 -8.39 11.62 20.48
CA CYS A 298 -7.70 10.89 19.41
C CYS A 298 -6.32 11.49 19.13
N TYR A 299 -6.21 12.83 19.11
CA TYR A 299 -4.93 13.50 18.93
C TYR A 299 -3.93 13.17 20.05
N GLN A 300 -4.35 13.24 21.31
CA GLN A 300 -3.51 12.91 22.48
C GLN A 300 -3.07 11.45 22.50
N LYS A 301 -3.98 10.54 22.19
CA LYS A 301 -3.72 9.10 22.15
C LYS A 301 -3.13 8.61 20.82
N LYS A 302 -2.89 9.53 19.88
CA LYS A 302 -2.34 9.23 18.54
C LYS A 302 -3.18 8.21 17.76
N ILE A 303 -4.50 8.21 17.91
CA ILE A 303 -5.42 7.33 17.17
C ILE A 303 -5.72 7.97 15.81
N PRO A 304 -5.32 7.36 14.68
CA PRO A 304 -5.69 7.84 13.36
C PRO A 304 -7.15 7.49 13.08
N VAL A 305 -7.87 8.39 12.40
CA VAL A 305 -9.27 8.17 12.04
C VAL A 305 -9.43 8.35 10.54
N ILE A 306 -10.03 7.36 9.88
CA ILE A 306 -10.26 7.39 8.43
C ILE A 306 -11.76 7.31 8.19
N ILE A 307 -12.32 8.34 7.55
CA ILE A 307 -13.76 8.41 7.24
C ILE A 307 -13.93 8.34 5.72
N CYS A 308 -14.64 7.33 5.25
CA CYS A 308 -14.88 7.06 3.85
C CYS A 308 -16.33 7.37 3.48
N TYR A 309 -16.54 8.20 2.48
CA TYR A 309 -17.85 8.51 1.94
C TYR A 309 -17.99 8.00 0.51
N GLU A 310 -18.94 7.08 0.32
CA GLU A 310 -19.47 6.66 -0.97
C GLU A 310 -20.99 6.89 -1.01
N GLY A 311 -21.59 6.79 -2.17
CA GLY A 311 -23.03 6.94 -2.33
C GLY A 311 -23.42 7.50 -3.68
N TRP A 312 -24.70 7.44 -3.97
CA TRP A 312 -25.26 7.93 -5.22
C TRP A 312 -24.91 9.39 -5.52
N ASP A 313 -24.94 9.76 -6.80
CA ASP A 313 -24.79 11.17 -7.17
C ASP A 313 -25.97 11.97 -6.61
N ALA A 314 -25.70 13.17 -6.15
CA ALA A 314 -26.63 14.02 -5.40
C ALA A 314 -27.14 13.46 -4.06
N ALA A 315 -26.68 12.30 -3.57
CA ALA A 315 -27.12 11.73 -2.30
C ALA A 315 -26.84 12.62 -1.07
N GLY A 316 -25.82 13.48 -1.13
CA GLY A 316 -25.54 14.44 -0.07
C GLY A 316 -24.23 14.20 0.69
N LYS A 317 -23.27 13.49 0.10
CA LYS A 317 -21.91 13.23 0.64
C LYS A 317 -21.26 14.51 1.17
N GLY A 318 -21.06 15.50 0.33
CA GLY A 318 -20.42 16.77 0.72
C GLY A 318 -21.17 17.54 1.83
N GLY A 319 -22.51 17.38 1.90
CA GLY A 319 -23.30 17.95 2.98
C GLY A 319 -23.09 17.29 4.35
N ASN A 320 -22.83 15.98 4.37
CA ASN A 320 -22.41 15.22 5.56
C ASN A 320 -21.01 15.65 5.98
N ILE A 321 -20.05 15.60 5.04
CA ILE A 321 -18.64 15.99 5.30
C ILE A 321 -18.55 17.39 5.88
N LYS A 322 -19.31 18.35 5.33
CA LYS A 322 -19.35 19.74 5.86
C LYS A 322 -19.77 19.81 7.32
N ARG A 323 -20.71 18.96 7.78
CA ARG A 323 -21.18 18.95 9.18
C ARG A 323 -20.18 18.30 10.12
N ILE A 324 -19.42 17.32 9.64
CA ILE A 324 -18.32 16.72 10.37
C ILE A 324 -17.17 17.72 10.48
N ALA A 325 -16.72 18.28 9.37
CA ALA A 325 -15.63 19.25 9.33
C ALA A 325 -15.91 20.48 10.21
N ALA A 326 -17.16 20.95 10.27
CA ALA A 326 -17.56 22.06 11.15
C ALA A 326 -17.41 21.76 12.66
N ALA A 327 -17.27 20.49 13.04
CA ALA A 327 -17.07 20.07 14.42
C ALA A 327 -15.59 19.79 14.75
N LEU A 328 -14.71 19.83 13.78
CA LEU A 328 -13.30 19.45 13.94
C LEU A 328 -12.39 20.68 13.94
N ASP A 329 -11.30 20.63 14.71
CA ASP A 329 -10.19 21.58 14.56
C ASP A 329 -9.55 21.38 13.17
N PRO A 330 -9.46 22.44 12.34
CA PRO A 330 -8.98 22.32 10.97
C PRO A 330 -7.50 21.88 10.85
N ARG A 331 -6.73 21.98 11.92
CA ARG A 331 -5.34 21.51 11.95
C ARG A 331 -5.21 20.01 12.14
N GLY A 332 -6.31 19.35 12.53
CA GLY A 332 -6.34 17.92 12.87
C GLY A 332 -7.09 17.06 11.85
N TYR A 333 -7.44 17.57 10.68
CA TYR A 333 -8.05 16.78 9.62
C TYR A 333 -7.70 17.28 8.22
N GLU A 334 -7.81 16.40 7.25
CA GLU A 334 -7.74 16.70 5.82
C GLU A 334 -8.92 16.04 5.10
N VAL A 335 -9.51 16.75 4.13
CA VAL A 335 -10.57 16.21 3.26
C VAL A 335 -10.00 16.03 1.87
N HIS A 336 -10.03 14.81 1.37
CA HIS A 336 -9.55 14.45 0.04
C HIS A 336 -10.74 14.17 -0.90
N PRO A 337 -11.10 15.11 -1.79
CA PRO A 337 -12.03 14.82 -2.89
C PRO A 337 -11.30 13.97 -3.93
N ILE A 338 -11.82 12.78 -4.19
CA ILE A 338 -11.21 11.84 -5.13
C ILE A 338 -11.93 11.93 -6.47
N ALA A 339 -11.24 12.45 -7.44
CA ALA A 339 -11.66 12.53 -8.85
C ALA A 339 -11.04 11.40 -9.68
N ALA A 340 -11.24 11.43 -10.99
CA ALA A 340 -10.55 10.56 -11.92
C ALA A 340 -9.02 10.63 -11.69
N PRO A 341 -8.30 9.50 -11.79
CA PRO A 341 -6.88 9.48 -11.48
C PRO A 341 -6.06 10.30 -12.48
N GLU A 342 -5.08 11.03 -11.96
CA GLU A 342 -4.12 11.76 -12.78
C GLU A 342 -3.11 10.80 -13.46
N PRO A 343 -2.41 11.22 -14.53
CA PRO A 343 -1.42 10.37 -15.21
C PRO A 343 -0.35 9.78 -14.27
N SER A 344 0.05 10.53 -13.25
CA SER A 344 1.01 10.09 -12.23
C SER A 344 0.46 8.98 -11.33
N GLU A 345 -0.85 8.95 -11.10
CA GLU A 345 -1.58 7.96 -10.33
C GLU A 345 -1.87 6.70 -11.16
N LEU A 346 -2.29 6.89 -12.43
CA LEU A 346 -2.48 5.80 -13.41
C LEU A 346 -1.19 5.01 -13.70
N ALA A 347 -0.04 5.66 -13.52
CA ALA A 347 1.25 5.02 -13.69
C ALA A 347 1.66 4.11 -12.53
N ARG A 348 0.85 3.97 -11.49
CA ARG A 348 1.11 3.15 -10.29
C ARG A 348 -0.11 2.31 -9.92
N HIS A 349 0.07 1.41 -8.94
CA HIS A 349 -1.02 0.65 -8.36
C HIS A 349 -2.12 1.59 -7.82
N TYR A 350 -3.40 1.25 -8.02
CA TYR A 350 -4.52 2.16 -7.68
C TYR A 350 -4.57 2.57 -6.20
N LEU A 351 -4.12 1.71 -5.29
CA LEU A 351 -4.05 2.04 -3.85
C LEU A 351 -2.97 3.08 -3.53
N TRP A 352 -1.99 3.28 -4.41
CA TRP A 352 -0.91 4.24 -4.20
C TRP A 352 -1.44 5.64 -3.87
N ARG A 353 -2.45 6.11 -4.60
CA ARG A 353 -3.02 7.44 -4.40
C ARG A 353 -3.70 7.63 -3.03
N PHE A 354 -4.15 6.55 -2.41
CA PHE A 354 -4.76 6.56 -1.08
C PHE A 354 -3.70 6.45 0.01
N TRP A 355 -2.72 5.58 -0.16
CA TRP A 355 -1.56 5.53 0.74
C TRP A 355 -0.86 6.89 0.86
N THR A 356 -0.70 7.61 -0.23
CA THR A 356 0.00 8.91 -0.25
C THR A 356 -0.80 10.06 0.36
N ARG A 357 -2.10 9.87 0.57
CA ARG A 357 -3.02 10.86 1.14
C ARG A 357 -3.40 10.59 2.60
N LEU A 358 -2.84 9.56 3.21
CA LEU A 358 -3.08 9.29 4.63
C LEU A 358 -2.47 10.38 5.50
N GLU A 359 -3.21 10.82 6.49
CA GLU A 359 -2.72 11.69 7.54
C GLU A 359 -2.03 10.87 8.64
N LYS A 360 -1.09 11.52 9.33
CA LYS A 360 -0.37 10.93 10.46
C LYS A 360 -1.30 10.57 11.61
N ASN A 361 -0.90 9.65 12.46
CA ASN A 361 -1.66 9.23 13.63
C ASN A 361 -2.10 10.43 14.50
N GLY A 362 -3.29 10.32 15.08
CA GLY A 362 -3.95 11.41 15.83
C GLY A 362 -4.70 12.41 14.96
N HIS A 363 -4.69 12.23 13.62
CA HIS A 363 -5.40 13.09 12.67
C HIS A 363 -6.52 12.34 11.96
N PHE A 364 -7.44 13.08 11.36
CA PHE A 364 -8.56 12.54 10.60
C PHE A 364 -8.29 12.68 9.11
N THR A 365 -8.38 11.58 8.38
CA THR A 365 -8.39 11.56 6.91
C THR A 365 -9.82 11.33 6.45
N ILE A 366 -10.40 12.26 5.70
CA ILE A 366 -11.78 12.17 5.21
C ILE A 366 -11.72 12.04 3.68
N PHE A 367 -12.19 10.95 3.14
CA PHE A 367 -12.26 10.72 1.71
C PHE A 367 -13.69 10.97 1.19
N ASP A 368 -13.87 11.89 0.23
CA ASP A 368 -15.08 12.04 -0.59
C ASP A 368 -14.87 11.28 -1.90
N ARG A 369 -15.47 10.13 -2.01
CA ARG A 369 -15.11 8.99 -2.87
C ARG A 369 -13.78 8.35 -2.44
N THR A 370 -13.61 7.06 -2.72
CA THR A 370 -12.54 6.27 -2.12
C THR A 370 -11.96 5.25 -3.11
N TRP A 371 -11.18 4.29 -2.58
CA TRP A 371 -10.66 3.12 -3.31
C TRP A 371 -11.77 2.20 -3.84
N TYR A 372 -12.98 2.35 -3.37
CA TYR A 372 -14.13 1.57 -3.81
C TYR A 372 -14.57 1.87 -5.24
N GLY A 373 -14.13 2.99 -5.82
CA GLY A 373 -14.28 3.25 -7.26
C GLY A 373 -13.75 2.12 -8.14
N ARG A 374 -12.71 1.41 -7.70
CA ARG A 374 -12.12 0.23 -8.37
C ARG A 374 -13.12 -0.91 -8.60
N VAL A 375 -14.05 -1.12 -7.67
CA VAL A 375 -15.01 -2.24 -7.70
C VAL A 375 -16.45 -1.79 -8.04
N MET A 376 -16.65 -0.50 -8.28
CA MET A 376 -17.94 0.10 -8.54
C MET A 376 -17.98 0.85 -9.88
N VAL A 377 -17.31 1.98 -9.98
CA VAL A 377 -17.30 2.83 -11.19
C VAL A 377 -16.48 2.20 -12.30
N GLU A 378 -15.27 1.74 -12.01
CA GLU A 378 -14.33 1.27 -13.03
C GLU A 378 -14.83 0.05 -13.84
N PRO A 379 -15.47 -0.99 -13.24
CA PRO A 379 -16.04 -2.07 -14.04
C PRO A 379 -17.20 -1.63 -14.91
N ILE A 380 -18.07 -0.73 -14.41
CA ILE A 380 -19.25 -0.24 -15.16
C ILE A 380 -18.81 0.59 -16.37
N GLU A 381 -17.78 1.40 -16.20
CA GLU A 381 -17.19 2.20 -17.27
C GLU A 381 -16.09 1.45 -18.07
N LYS A 382 -15.88 0.15 -17.80
CA LYS A 382 -14.90 -0.73 -18.46
C LYS A 382 -13.46 -0.17 -18.44
N LEU A 383 -13.09 0.51 -17.33
CA LEU A 383 -11.76 1.10 -17.15
C LEU A 383 -10.75 0.09 -16.60
N THR A 384 -11.22 -1.00 -16.00
CA THR A 384 -10.40 -2.04 -15.39
C THR A 384 -10.90 -3.42 -15.83
N PRO A 385 -10.00 -4.35 -16.22
CA PRO A 385 -10.38 -5.72 -16.55
C PRO A 385 -11.09 -6.43 -15.39
N GLU A 386 -12.06 -7.27 -15.71
CA GLU A 386 -12.90 -7.95 -14.70
C GLU A 386 -12.06 -8.78 -13.70
N GLU A 387 -11.01 -9.43 -14.16
CA GLU A 387 -10.08 -10.17 -13.30
C GLU A 387 -9.49 -9.27 -12.21
N ARG A 388 -9.01 -8.07 -12.58
CA ARG A 388 -8.45 -7.08 -11.64
C ARG A 388 -9.52 -6.52 -10.69
N VAL A 389 -10.76 -6.38 -11.15
CA VAL A 389 -11.89 -5.99 -10.28
C VAL A 389 -12.18 -7.08 -9.24
N ASN A 390 -12.16 -8.34 -9.63
CA ASN A 390 -12.38 -9.46 -8.70
C ASN A 390 -11.29 -9.56 -7.64
N MET A 391 -10.03 -9.30 -7.98
CA MET A 391 -8.91 -9.21 -7.03
C MET A 391 -9.05 -8.02 -6.07
N ALA A 392 -9.57 -6.90 -6.55
CA ALA A 392 -9.61 -5.65 -5.79
C ALA A 392 -10.48 -5.73 -4.51
N TYR A 393 -11.51 -6.56 -4.45
CA TYR A 393 -12.27 -6.75 -3.21
C TYR A 393 -11.38 -7.25 -2.06
N ARG A 394 -10.47 -8.18 -2.35
CA ARG A 394 -9.49 -8.68 -1.39
C ARG A 394 -8.44 -7.63 -1.07
N GLU A 395 -7.86 -6.99 -2.09
CA GLU A 395 -6.85 -5.93 -1.92
C GLU A 395 -7.36 -4.78 -1.04
N ILE A 396 -8.64 -4.44 -1.15
CA ILE A 396 -9.31 -3.44 -0.30
C ILE A 396 -9.38 -3.91 1.15
N ASN A 397 -9.81 -5.14 1.39
CA ASN A 397 -9.87 -5.69 2.74
C ASN A 397 -8.47 -5.80 3.38
N GLU A 398 -7.46 -6.18 2.61
CA GLU A 398 -6.05 -6.21 3.02
C GLU A 398 -5.56 -4.80 3.39
N PHE A 399 -5.84 -3.81 2.55
CA PHE A 399 -5.49 -2.41 2.82
C PHE A 399 -6.14 -1.89 4.11
N GLU A 400 -7.44 -2.11 4.28
CA GLU A 400 -8.17 -1.72 5.49
C GLU A 400 -7.65 -2.46 6.73
N SER A 401 -7.29 -3.74 6.59
CA SER A 401 -6.68 -4.52 7.68
C SER A 401 -5.32 -3.96 8.09
N GLN A 402 -4.46 -3.60 7.15
CA GLN A 402 -3.16 -2.96 7.43
C GLN A 402 -3.33 -1.59 8.10
N LEU A 403 -4.32 -0.81 7.69
CA LEU A 403 -4.66 0.46 8.36
C LEU A 403 -5.20 0.24 9.78
N HIS A 404 -6.03 -0.79 9.97
CA HIS A 404 -6.53 -1.14 11.29
C HIS A 404 -5.40 -1.64 12.21
N ALA A 405 -4.48 -2.46 11.71
CA ALA A 405 -3.29 -2.91 12.45
C ALA A 405 -2.36 -1.75 12.84
N TRP A 406 -2.30 -0.68 12.04
CA TRP A 406 -1.63 0.57 12.41
C TRP A 406 -2.35 1.34 13.54
N GLY A 407 -3.56 0.93 13.91
CA GLY A 407 -4.37 1.53 14.96
C GLY A 407 -5.47 2.46 14.45
N ALA A 408 -5.71 2.52 13.13
CA ALA A 408 -6.73 3.38 12.58
C ALA A 408 -8.15 2.89 12.92
N GLU A 409 -9.02 3.85 13.28
CA GLU A 409 -10.46 3.65 13.30
C GLU A 409 -11.03 3.99 11.92
N ILE A 410 -11.51 2.98 11.19
CA ILE A 410 -12.03 3.13 9.82
C ILE A 410 -13.55 3.17 9.86
N ILE A 411 -14.15 4.23 9.34
CA ILE A 411 -15.61 4.45 9.36
C ILE A 411 -16.08 4.67 7.92
N LYS A 412 -16.92 3.77 7.41
CA LYS A 412 -17.38 3.76 6.03
C LYS A 412 -18.87 4.08 5.94
N PHE A 413 -19.21 5.02 5.06
CA PHE A 413 -20.58 5.44 4.81
C PHE A 413 -20.93 5.24 3.34
N TRP A 414 -22.05 4.55 3.11
CA TRP A 414 -22.79 4.58 1.87
C TRP A 414 -23.99 5.50 2.02
N VAL A 415 -24.02 6.63 1.30
CA VAL A 415 -25.17 7.55 1.32
C VAL A 415 -26.17 7.10 0.29
N ASN A 416 -27.24 6.46 0.76
CA ASN A 416 -28.32 5.93 -0.08
C ASN A 416 -29.42 6.97 -0.31
N VAL A 417 -29.95 7.03 -1.52
CA VAL A 417 -31.18 7.74 -1.89
C VAL A 417 -31.93 6.85 -2.86
N ASP A 418 -33.24 6.98 -2.90
CA ASP A 418 -34.01 6.32 -3.96
C ASP A 418 -33.91 7.08 -5.29
N LYS A 419 -34.33 6.40 -6.35
CA LYS A 419 -34.20 6.90 -7.73
C LYS A 419 -35.02 8.18 -7.95
N ASP A 420 -36.18 8.33 -7.29
CA ASP A 420 -37.06 9.49 -7.44
C ASP A 420 -36.49 10.71 -6.70
N GLU A 421 -35.98 10.53 -5.50
CA GLU A 421 -35.34 11.61 -4.75
C GLU A 421 -34.04 12.08 -5.47
N GLN A 422 -33.30 11.18 -6.08
CA GLN A 422 -32.13 11.58 -6.88
C GLN A 422 -32.57 12.48 -8.06
N LEU A 423 -33.61 12.06 -8.80
CA LEU A 423 -34.16 12.85 -9.91
C LEU A 423 -34.64 14.23 -9.46
N ARG A 424 -35.34 14.28 -8.35
CA ARG A 424 -35.80 15.54 -7.75
C ARG A 424 -34.64 16.47 -7.45
N ARG A 425 -33.51 15.91 -6.92
CA ARG A 425 -32.28 16.67 -6.62
C ARG A 425 -31.53 17.10 -7.85
N PHE A 426 -31.51 16.30 -8.92
CA PHE A 426 -30.92 16.69 -10.20
C PHE A 426 -31.66 17.89 -10.78
N ASN A 427 -32.99 17.83 -10.85
CA ASN A 427 -33.82 18.93 -11.31
C ASN A 427 -33.65 20.20 -10.44
N GLU A 428 -33.58 20.04 -9.12
CA GLU A 428 -33.30 21.17 -8.21
C GLU A 428 -31.95 21.85 -8.52
N ARG A 429 -30.90 21.05 -8.81
CA ARG A 429 -29.57 21.58 -9.15
C ARG A 429 -29.58 22.33 -10.48
N GLU A 430 -30.23 21.80 -11.52
CA GLU A 430 -30.34 22.43 -12.84
C GLU A 430 -31.07 23.78 -12.76
N ASN A 431 -32.10 23.86 -11.94
CA ASN A 431 -32.92 25.05 -11.77
C ASN A 431 -32.32 26.07 -10.77
N THR A 432 -31.23 25.73 -10.07
CA THR A 432 -30.56 26.63 -9.10
C THR A 432 -29.24 27.11 -9.72
N PRO A 433 -29.08 28.39 -10.11
CA PRO A 433 -27.88 28.88 -10.80
C PRO A 433 -26.56 28.57 -10.06
N GLU A 434 -26.55 28.71 -8.71
CA GLU A 434 -25.38 28.49 -7.87
C GLU A 434 -25.04 26.99 -7.71
N LYS A 435 -25.94 26.08 -8.12
CA LYS A 435 -25.76 24.63 -8.02
C LYS A 435 -25.61 23.94 -9.37
N ARG A 436 -25.88 24.65 -10.47
CA ARG A 436 -25.88 24.08 -11.84
C ARG A 436 -24.54 23.43 -12.23
N TRP A 437 -23.44 23.98 -11.76
CA TRP A 437 -22.10 23.43 -11.98
C TRP A 437 -21.85 22.07 -11.31
N LYS A 438 -22.74 21.64 -10.40
CA LYS A 438 -22.64 20.36 -9.68
C LYS A 438 -23.35 19.20 -10.39
N ILE A 439 -23.95 19.44 -11.54
CA ILE A 439 -24.56 18.39 -12.33
C ILE A 439 -23.86 18.34 -13.69
N THR A 440 -23.53 17.13 -14.11
CA THR A 440 -22.77 16.85 -15.33
C THR A 440 -23.48 15.77 -16.15
N ASP A 441 -23.09 15.62 -17.41
CA ASP A 441 -23.58 14.52 -18.26
C ASP A 441 -23.21 13.14 -17.68
N GLU A 442 -22.17 13.06 -16.84
CA GLU A 442 -21.79 11.83 -16.14
C GLU A 442 -22.86 11.43 -15.11
N ASP A 443 -23.39 12.37 -14.35
CA ASP A 443 -24.47 12.10 -13.37
C ASP A 443 -25.70 11.47 -14.06
N TRP A 444 -26.08 11.97 -15.23
CA TRP A 444 -27.18 11.44 -16.02
C TRP A 444 -26.89 10.05 -16.58
N ARG A 445 -25.70 9.81 -17.14
CA ARG A 445 -25.28 8.48 -17.61
C ARG A 445 -25.24 7.46 -16.48
N ASN A 446 -24.77 7.86 -15.30
CA ASN A 446 -24.75 6.99 -14.12
C ASN A 446 -26.19 6.60 -13.71
N ARG A 447 -27.11 7.55 -13.75
CA ARG A 447 -28.52 7.29 -13.45
C ARG A 447 -29.18 6.32 -14.45
N GLU A 448 -28.85 6.39 -15.74
CA GLU A 448 -29.33 5.42 -16.74
C GLU A 448 -28.92 3.99 -16.42
N LYS A 449 -27.74 3.81 -15.80
CA LYS A 449 -27.19 2.52 -15.40
C LYS A 449 -27.54 2.13 -13.95
N TRP A 450 -28.56 2.75 -13.34
CA TRP A 450 -28.90 2.59 -11.92
C TRP A 450 -28.89 1.14 -11.45
N ASP A 451 -29.64 0.26 -12.10
CA ASP A 451 -29.82 -1.15 -11.69
C ASP A 451 -28.47 -1.93 -11.78
N THR A 452 -27.58 -1.51 -12.66
CA THR A 452 -26.24 -2.07 -12.75
C THR A 452 -25.37 -1.59 -11.60
N TYR A 453 -25.40 -0.28 -11.31
CA TYR A 453 -24.69 0.29 -10.15
C TYR A 453 -25.14 -0.34 -8.84
N GLU A 454 -26.45 -0.51 -8.63
CA GLU A 454 -27.01 -1.11 -7.42
C GLU A 454 -26.44 -2.51 -7.16
N LYS A 455 -26.36 -3.36 -8.18
CA LYS A 455 -25.76 -4.71 -8.09
C LYS A 455 -24.28 -4.66 -7.69
N TYR A 456 -23.51 -3.74 -8.28
CA TYR A 456 -22.10 -3.59 -7.92
C TYR A 456 -21.92 -3.05 -6.50
N VAL A 457 -22.78 -2.14 -6.06
CA VAL A 457 -22.77 -1.59 -4.71
C VAL A 457 -23.15 -2.65 -3.67
N ASP A 458 -24.22 -3.41 -3.90
CA ASP A 458 -24.61 -4.52 -3.01
C ASP A 458 -23.47 -5.54 -2.88
N ARG A 459 -22.84 -5.92 -4.01
CA ARG A 459 -21.68 -6.81 -4.00
C ARG A 459 -20.50 -6.21 -3.23
N MET A 460 -20.22 -4.92 -3.44
CA MET A 460 -19.16 -4.20 -2.72
C MET A 460 -19.43 -4.22 -1.21
N ILE A 461 -20.61 -3.84 -0.77
CA ILE A 461 -20.98 -3.80 0.64
C ILE A 461 -20.87 -5.21 1.25
N THR A 462 -21.41 -6.23 0.57
CA THR A 462 -21.38 -7.62 1.05
C THR A 462 -19.96 -8.16 1.23
N LEU A 463 -19.06 -7.91 0.26
CA LEU A 463 -17.71 -8.47 0.25
C LEU A 463 -16.71 -7.67 1.08
N THR A 464 -17.05 -6.44 1.45
CA THR A 464 -16.10 -5.54 2.13
C THR A 464 -16.62 -4.97 3.45
N SER A 465 -17.80 -5.37 3.94
CA SER A 465 -18.27 -5.00 5.27
C SER A 465 -17.64 -5.93 6.32
N THR A 466 -16.35 -5.71 6.59
CA THR A 466 -15.62 -6.54 7.55
C THR A 466 -15.92 -6.12 9.00
N ASP A 467 -15.66 -7.00 9.97
CA ASP A 467 -15.87 -6.72 11.40
C ASP A 467 -14.98 -5.57 11.93
N ILE A 468 -13.81 -5.37 11.31
CA ILE A 468 -12.90 -4.26 11.64
C ILE A 468 -13.32 -2.94 10.99
N ALA A 469 -13.91 -2.99 9.79
CA ALA A 469 -14.32 -1.82 9.01
C ALA A 469 -15.72 -2.04 8.36
N PRO A 470 -16.82 -2.09 9.15
CA PRO A 470 -18.16 -2.31 8.62
C PRO A 470 -18.69 -1.07 7.90
N TRP A 471 -19.49 -1.31 6.87
CA TRP A 471 -20.26 -0.27 6.21
C TRP A 471 -21.41 0.21 7.09
N THR A 472 -21.73 1.49 6.97
CA THR A 472 -22.96 2.09 7.51
C THR A 472 -23.74 2.72 6.36
N ILE A 473 -24.92 2.20 6.07
CA ILE A 473 -25.82 2.79 5.06
C ILE A 473 -26.54 3.97 5.73
N LEU A 474 -26.47 5.14 5.08
CA LEU A 474 -27.15 6.35 5.51
C LEU A 474 -28.39 6.58 4.64
N GLU A 475 -29.57 6.60 5.22
CA GLU A 475 -30.84 6.87 4.56
C GLU A 475 -30.92 8.36 4.20
N GLY A 476 -30.59 8.67 2.95
CA GLY A 476 -30.29 10.02 2.49
C GLY A 476 -31.49 10.78 1.92
N ASN A 477 -32.68 10.19 1.80
CA ASN A 477 -33.87 10.91 1.36
C ASN A 477 -34.14 12.12 2.28
N ASP A 478 -34.07 11.95 3.59
CA ASP A 478 -33.95 13.07 4.51
C ASP A 478 -32.50 13.39 4.83
N LYS A 479 -32.02 14.52 4.32
CA LYS A 479 -30.63 14.98 4.55
C LYS A 479 -30.32 15.21 6.03
N LYS A 480 -31.29 15.59 6.85
CA LYS A 480 -31.13 15.86 8.29
C LYS A 480 -30.89 14.54 9.03
N TYR A 481 -31.71 13.52 8.74
CA TYR A 481 -31.58 12.20 9.31
C TYR A 481 -30.19 11.58 8.99
N ALA A 482 -29.82 11.57 7.72
CA ALA A 482 -28.54 11.01 7.27
C ALA A 482 -27.33 11.67 7.96
N ARG A 483 -27.34 13.01 8.11
CA ARG A 483 -26.28 13.78 8.80
C ARG A 483 -26.16 13.41 10.27
N ILE A 484 -27.30 13.28 10.96
CA ILE A 484 -27.30 12.91 12.38
C ILE A 484 -26.87 11.47 12.56
N LYS A 485 -27.30 10.53 11.68
CA LYS A 485 -26.89 9.13 11.71
C LYS A 485 -25.36 9.03 11.53
N ALA A 486 -24.78 9.75 10.57
CA ALA A 486 -23.34 9.78 10.34
C ALA A 486 -22.57 10.27 11.58
N LEU A 487 -22.92 11.44 12.10
CA LEU A 487 -22.28 11.99 13.31
C LEU A 487 -22.40 11.07 14.52
N LYS A 488 -23.60 10.50 14.73
CA LYS A 488 -23.86 9.54 15.83
C LYS A 488 -22.97 8.28 15.67
N THR A 489 -22.82 7.77 14.46
CA THR A 489 -21.99 6.59 14.17
C THR A 489 -20.52 6.90 14.48
N ILE A 490 -19.99 8.03 13.99
CA ILE A 490 -18.61 8.45 14.27
C ILE A 490 -18.38 8.55 15.78
N VAL A 491 -19.25 9.28 16.49
CA VAL A 491 -19.13 9.45 17.95
C VAL A 491 -19.12 8.10 18.65
N LYS A 492 -20.06 7.19 18.33
CA LYS A 492 -20.11 5.87 18.96
C LYS A 492 -18.88 5.01 18.70
N ARG A 493 -18.37 5.04 17.45
CA ARG A 493 -17.18 4.29 17.06
C ARG A 493 -15.95 4.80 17.83
N LEU A 494 -15.77 6.12 17.91
CA LEU A 494 -14.66 6.74 18.63
C LEU A 494 -14.76 6.55 20.16
N GLU A 495 -15.96 6.69 20.75
CA GLU A 495 -16.18 6.39 22.17
C GLU A 495 -15.75 4.94 22.48
N LYS A 496 -16.21 3.96 21.66
CA LYS A 496 -15.84 2.54 21.85
C LYS A 496 -14.33 2.29 21.64
N ARG A 497 -13.70 2.98 20.70
CA ARG A 497 -12.26 2.85 20.42
C ARG A 497 -11.43 3.36 21.60
N LEU A 498 -11.82 4.51 22.16
CA LEU A 498 -11.15 5.11 23.31
C LEU A 498 -11.30 4.28 24.59
N GLU A 499 -12.48 3.69 24.82
CA GLU A 499 -12.70 2.77 25.96
C GLU A 499 -11.81 1.52 25.92
N LYS A 500 -11.41 1.07 24.72
CA LYS A 500 -10.46 -0.04 24.57
C LYS A 500 -9.00 0.35 24.87
N GLU A 501 -8.65 1.61 24.62
CA GLU A 501 -7.30 2.12 24.91
C GLU A 501 -7.08 2.42 26.41
N ASP A 502 -8.16 2.60 27.18
CA ASP A 502 -8.09 2.86 28.62
C ASP A 502 -8.04 1.56 29.47
N LYS A 503 -8.24 0.41 28.82
CA LYS A 503 -8.15 -0.94 29.45
C LYS A 503 -6.81 -1.59 29.18
#